data_9c38ea4b13778eb4c075728ae4971386
#
_entry.id   9c38ea4b13778eb4c075728ae4971386
#
_cell.length_a   1.000
_cell.length_b   1.000
_cell.length_c   1.000
_cell.angle_alpha   90.00
_cell.angle_beta   90.00
_cell.angle_gamma   90.00
#
_symmetry.space_group_name_H-M   'P 1'
#
loop_
_entity.id
_entity.type
_entity.pdbx_description
1 polymer ?
#
loop_
_entity_poly.entity_id
_entity_poly.type
_entity_poly.pdbx_seq_one_letter_code
_entity_poly.pdbx_strand_id
1 'polypeptide(L)'
;AGYGNNLNEIIDSVKKIIPTGIVGINIEDSIDLNPVLIDEMEFCERISAIRALSDSMGFHLVINARTDSFYTSTGSTQEKLSESIRRGNKYREAGADCIFVQPVWEKETIATLVKEINAPINILANPTIGAGVTPSISELQDLGVARVSLGSGLMKATLALIKKVANELSEKGTYNILLDTLTPLPDAALAYKMTTRMKDSP
;
A
#
# COMPACT_ATOMS: atom_id res chain seq x y z
N ALA A 1 -5.62 -6.01 9.51
CA ALA A 1 -6.84 -6.46 8.95
C ALA A 1 -6.74 -7.77 8.20
N GLY A 2 -6.65 -7.87 6.89
CA GLY A 2 -6.58 -9.19 6.18
C GLY A 2 -7.97 -9.82 5.91
N TYR A 3 -9.05 -9.03 5.98
CA TYR A 3 -10.43 -9.45 5.71
C TYR A 3 -10.93 -10.59 6.63
N GLY A 4 -10.54 -10.58 7.91
CA GLY A 4 -11.02 -11.50 8.93
C GLY A 4 -10.81 -10.94 10.34
N ASN A 5 -11.63 -11.37 11.28
CA ASN A 5 -11.57 -10.94 12.68
C ASN A 5 -10.63 -11.82 13.53
N ASN A 6 -10.29 -13.00 13.01
CA ASN A 6 -9.39 -13.95 13.65
C ASN A 6 -8.47 -14.62 12.61
N LEU A 7 -7.47 -15.34 13.10
CA LEU A 7 -6.44 -15.95 12.26
C LEU A 7 -7.03 -16.90 11.21
N ASN A 8 -8.01 -17.74 11.56
CA ASN A 8 -8.60 -18.69 10.63
C ASN A 8 -9.33 -18.00 9.48
N GLU A 9 -10.11 -16.96 9.76
CA GLU A 9 -10.80 -16.16 8.73
C GLU A 9 -9.81 -15.46 7.80
N ILE A 10 -8.69 -14.96 8.34
CA ILE A 10 -7.63 -14.32 7.54
C ILE A 10 -7.00 -15.35 6.60
N ILE A 11 -6.64 -16.53 7.11
CA ILE A 11 -6.05 -17.62 6.33
C ILE A 11 -7.02 -18.11 5.25
N ASP A 12 -8.30 -18.27 5.56
CA ASP A 12 -9.33 -18.66 4.58
C ASP A 12 -9.51 -17.60 3.49
N SER A 13 -9.40 -16.32 3.83
CA SER A 13 -9.47 -15.23 2.88
C SER A 13 -8.24 -15.24 1.95
N VAL A 14 -7.04 -15.37 2.50
CA VAL A 14 -5.79 -15.43 1.72
C VAL A 14 -5.79 -16.66 0.81
N LYS A 15 -6.23 -17.83 1.31
CA LYS A 15 -6.33 -19.06 0.54
C LYS A 15 -7.24 -18.92 -0.69
N LYS A 16 -8.31 -18.12 -0.60
CA LYS A 16 -9.23 -17.87 -1.72
C LYS A 16 -8.65 -16.93 -2.78
N ILE A 17 -7.78 -15.99 -2.39
CA ILE A 17 -7.26 -14.99 -3.33
C ILE A 17 -5.97 -15.44 -4.03
N ILE A 18 -5.15 -16.30 -3.44
CA ILE A 18 -3.93 -16.82 -4.09
C ILE A 18 -4.22 -17.42 -5.48
N PRO A 19 -5.24 -18.29 -5.68
CA PRO A 19 -5.52 -18.87 -6.97
C PRO A 19 -5.96 -17.88 -8.06
N THR A 20 -6.25 -16.61 -7.70
CA THR A 20 -6.58 -15.56 -8.69
C THR A 20 -5.36 -15.02 -9.43
N GLY A 21 -4.15 -15.50 -9.10
CA GLY A 21 -2.90 -15.08 -9.74
C GLY A 21 -2.25 -13.85 -9.12
N ILE A 22 -2.63 -13.47 -7.90
CA ILE A 22 -1.93 -12.39 -7.19
C ILE A 22 -0.50 -12.80 -6.82
N VAL A 23 0.41 -11.86 -6.85
CA VAL A 23 1.83 -12.09 -6.49
C VAL A 23 2.18 -11.57 -5.09
N GLY A 24 1.30 -10.81 -4.47
CA GLY A 24 1.53 -10.27 -3.12
C GLY A 24 0.30 -9.59 -2.52
N ILE A 25 0.38 -9.35 -1.22
CA ILE A 25 -0.66 -8.69 -0.43
C ILE A 25 -0.07 -7.62 0.47
N ASN A 26 -0.90 -6.62 0.81
CA ASN A 26 -0.66 -5.78 1.97
C ASN A 26 -1.47 -6.34 3.14
N ILE A 27 -0.84 -6.41 4.32
CA ILE A 27 -1.52 -6.70 5.58
C ILE A 27 -1.12 -5.62 6.60
N GLU A 28 -2.08 -5.10 7.37
CA GLU A 28 -1.84 -3.97 8.27
C GLU A 28 -2.15 -4.31 9.72
N ASP A 29 -1.40 -3.70 10.64
CA ASP A 29 -1.48 -3.91 12.07
C ASP A 29 -2.48 -3.00 12.79
N SER A 30 -3.35 -2.33 12.06
CA SER A 30 -4.44 -1.54 12.61
C SER A 30 -5.81 -2.14 12.36
N ILE A 31 -6.75 -1.87 13.27
CA ILE A 31 -8.15 -2.27 13.18
C ILE A 31 -8.97 -1.01 12.93
N ASP A 32 -9.78 -1.01 11.86
CA ASP A 32 -10.77 0.00 11.52
C ASP A 32 -10.26 1.44 11.25
N LEU A 33 -11.23 2.34 10.97
CA LEU A 33 -11.01 3.76 10.67
C LEU A 33 -10.54 4.58 11.88
N ASN A 34 -10.64 4.03 13.09
CA ASN A 34 -10.06 4.62 14.30
C ASN A 34 -8.96 3.68 14.80
N PRO A 35 -7.77 3.79 14.24
CA PRO A 35 -6.80 2.72 14.28
C PRO A 35 -6.24 2.51 15.68
N VAL A 36 -6.58 1.34 16.26
CA VAL A 36 -5.87 0.76 17.39
C VAL A 36 -4.91 -0.27 16.82
N LEU A 37 -3.65 -0.22 17.24
CA LEU A 37 -2.68 -1.23 16.83
C LEU A 37 -3.03 -2.58 17.43
N ILE A 38 -2.99 -3.61 16.60
CA ILE A 38 -3.03 -5.01 17.03
C ILE A 38 -1.78 -5.28 17.89
N ASP A 39 -1.90 -6.17 18.86
CA ASP A 39 -0.74 -6.66 19.59
C ASP A 39 0.34 -7.15 18.62
N GLU A 40 1.59 -6.81 18.88
CA GLU A 40 2.69 -7.12 17.97
C GLU A 40 2.86 -8.61 17.74
N MET A 41 2.76 -9.41 18.81
CA MET A 41 2.93 -10.87 18.72
C MET A 41 1.79 -11.49 17.93
N GLU A 42 0.55 -11.03 18.16
CA GLU A 42 -0.62 -11.46 17.38
C GLU A 42 -0.44 -11.13 15.89
N PHE A 43 0.07 -9.94 15.57
CA PHE A 43 0.28 -9.58 14.16
C PHE A 43 1.42 -10.39 13.52
N CYS A 44 2.49 -10.68 14.27
CA CYS A 44 3.55 -11.60 13.83
C CYS A 44 3.01 -13.02 13.56
N GLU A 45 2.11 -13.54 14.40
CA GLU A 45 1.44 -14.83 14.17
C GLU A 45 0.64 -14.84 12.86
N ARG A 46 -0.06 -13.74 12.55
CA ARG A 46 -0.80 -13.59 11.28
C ARG A 46 0.14 -13.64 10.08
N ILE A 47 1.27 -12.91 10.12
CA ILE A 47 2.29 -12.93 9.06
C ILE A 47 2.86 -14.33 8.88
N SER A 48 3.27 -14.98 9.97
CA SER A 48 3.87 -16.33 9.95
C SER A 48 2.90 -17.37 9.38
N ALA A 49 1.62 -17.28 9.75
CA ALA A 49 0.60 -18.20 9.25
C ALA A 49 0.33 -18.01 7.74
N ILE A 50 0.31 -16.76 7.26
CA ILE A 50 0.19 -16.46 5.81
C ILE A 50 1.41 -16.97 5.06
N ARG A 51 2.63 -16.81 5.59
CA ARG A 51 3.86 -17.34 5.02
C ARG A 51 3.81 -18.86 4.93
N ALA A 52 3.46 -19.55 6.01
CA ALA A 52 3.34 -20.99 6.03
C ALA A 52 2.28 -21.53 5.03
N LEU A 53 1.14 -20.82 4.90
CA LEU A 53 0.13 -21.15 3.88
C LEU A 53 0.73 -21.04 2.47
N SER A 54 1.36 -19.91 2.16
CA SER A 54 2.00 -19.64 0.86
C SER A 54 3.02 -20.74 0.51
N ASP A 55 3.90 -21.07 1.44
CA ASP A 55 4.92 -22.08 1.27
C ASP A 55 4.31 -23.47 1.05
N SER A 56 3.22 -23.81 1.77
CA SER A 56 2.48 -25.07 1.60
C SER A 56 1.82 -25.21 0.22
N MET A 57 1.54 -24.10 -0.43
CA MET A 57 0.99 -24.04 -1.80
C MET A 57 2.08 -24.01 -2.89
N GLY A 58 3.37 -24.07 -2.52
CA GLY A 58 4.50 -23.99 -3.45
C GLY A 58 4.64 -22.63 -4.15
N PHE A 59 4.12 -21.56 -3.56
CA PHE A 59 4.09 -20.23 -4.14
C PHE A 59 4.62 -19.20 -3.13
N HIS A 60 5.57 -18.34 -3.55
CA HIS A 60 6.06 -17.26 -2.70
C HIS A 60 5.17 -16.02 -2.83
N LEU A 61 4.21 -15.87 -1.92
CA LEU A 61 3.38 -14.67 -1.82
C LEU A 61 4.19 -13.54 -1.19
N VAL A 62 4.34 -12.41 -1.88
CA VAL A 62 5.01 -11.23 -1.32
C VAL A 62 4.13 -10.61 -0.23
N ILE A 63 4.60 -10.60 1.01
CA ILE A 63 3.92 -10.01 2.16
C ILE A 63 4.50 -8.63 2.43
N ASN A 64 3.73 -7.57 2.14
CA ASN A 64 4.05 -6.19 2.49
C ASN A 64 3.34 -5.85 3.81
N ALA A 65 4.07 -5.98 4.93
CA ALA A 65 3.52 -5.73 6.25
C ALA A 65 3.50 -4.23 6.55
N ARG A 66 2.30 -3.69 6.73
CA ARG A 66 2.07 -2.28 7.04
C ARG A 66 1.95 -2.08 8.54
N THR A 67 2.66 -1.07 9.06
CA THR A 67 2.41 -0.53 10.40
C THR A 67 1.85 0.87 10.35
N ASP A 68 0.80 1.08 11.12
CA ASP A 68 0.13 2.37 11.31
C ASP A 68 0.58 3.08 12.60
N SER A 69 1.76 2.75 13.12
CA SER A 69 2.30 3.31 14.36
C SER A 69 2.37 4.84 14.37
N PHE A 70 2.60 5.49 13.22
CA PHE A 70 2.55 6.95 13.12
C PHE A 70 1.14 7.53 13.20
N TYR A 71 0.09 6.76 12.88
CA TYR A 71 -1.30 7.20 13.05
C TYR A 71 -1.81 7.02 14.47
N THR A 72 -1.45 5.91 15.10
CA THR A 72 -2.13 5.39 16.29
C THR A 72 -1.34 5.61 17.56
N SER A 73 0.00 5.58 17.50
CA SER A 73 0.84 5.78 18.66
C SER A 73 0.69 7.20 19.22
N THR A 74 0.47 7.30 20.50
CA THR A 74 0.62 8.54 21.26
C THR A 74 2.12 8.79 21.50
N GLY A 75 2.51 10.06 21.61
CA GLY A 75 3.90 10.41 21.89
C GLY A 75 4.56 11.22 20.78
N SER A 76 5.86 11.47 20.97
CA SER A 76 6.71 12.21 20.06
C SER A 76 6.98 11.46 18.76
N THR A 77 7.39 12.18 17.72
CA THR A 77 7.84 11.58 16.45
C THR A 77 8.93 10.53 16.66
N GLN A 78 9.84 10.76 17.62
CA GLN A 78 10.92 9.82 17.94
C GLN A 78 10.39 8.51 18.53
N GLU A 79 9.39 8.58 19.41
CA GLU A 79 8.75 7.38 19.99
C GLU A 79 8.02 6.59 18.92
N LYS A 80 7.28 7.26 18.03
CA LYS A 80 6.62 6.63 16.88
C LYS A 80 7.61 5.97 15.92
N LEU A 81 8.74 6.64 15.66
CA LEU A 81 9.82 6.08 14.83
C LEU A 81 10.41 4.83 15.46
N SER A 82 10.73 4.87 16.76
CA SER A 82 11.25 3.73 17.49
C SER A 82 10.29 2.54 17.49
N GLU A 83 8.99 2.79 17.68
CA GLU A 83 7.95 1.78 17.61
C GLU A 83 7.84 1.17 16.20
N SER A 84 7.89 2.01 15.15
CA SER A 84 7.87 1.54 13.75
C SER A 84 9.05 0.64 13.42
N ILE A 85 10.26 1.00 13.89
CA ILE A 85 11.48 0.22 13.68
C ILE A 85 11.38 -1.13 14.41
N ARG A 86 10.93 -1.12 15.66
CA ARG A 86 10.75 -2.34 16.46
C ARG A 86 9.76 -3.29 15.80
N ARG A 87 8.57 -2.81 15.44
CA ARG A 87 7.55 -3.60 14.76
C ARG A 87 8.03 -4.09 13.39
N GLY A 88 8.63 -3.20 12.60
CA GLY A 88 9.13 -3.55 11.26
C GLY A 88 10.12 -4.70 11.28
N ASN A 89 11.07 -4.71 12.23
CA ASN A 89 12.02 -5.80 12.38
C ASN A 89 11.33 -7.10 12.82
N LYS A 90 10.36 -7.04 13.75
CA LYS A 90 9.58 -8.21 14.16
C LYS A 90 8.73 -8.80 13.04
N TYR A 91 8.12 -7.96 12.21
CA TYR A 91 7.35 -8.40 11.05
C TYR A 91 8.25 -9.06 9.99
N ARG A 92 9.48 -8.54 9.83
CA ARG A 92 10.49 -9.17 8.97
C ARG A 92 10.88 -10.56 9.49
N GLU A 93 11.14 -10.69 10.78
CA GLU A 93 11.44 -11.97 11.43
C GLU A 93 10.27 -12.96 11.28
N ALA A 94 9.03 -12.49 11.33
CA ALA A 94 7.83 -13.28 11.14
C ALA A 94 7.57 -13.73 9.69
N GLY A 95 8.33 -13.23 8.71
CA GLY A 95 8.23 -13.65 7.30
C GLY A 95 7.71 -12.61 6.32
N ALA A 96 7.59 -11.34 6.72
CA ALA A 96 7.29 -10.27 5.78
C ALA A 96 8.46 -10.03 4.80
N ASP A 97 8.15 -9.75 3.54
CA ASP A 97 9.14 -9.44 2.50
C ASP A 97 9.47 -7.96 2.44
N CYS A 98 8.52 -7.10 2.79
CA CYS A 98 8.63 -5.65 2.74
C CYS A 98 7.90 -5.04 3.93
N ILE A 99 8.40 -3.92 4.44
CA ILE A 99 7.77 -3.19 5.55
C ILE A 99 7.24 -1.85 5.04
N PHE A 100 6.00 -1.56 5.37
CA PHE A 100 5.28 -0.38 4.94
C PHE A 100 4.91 0.49 6.14
N VAL A 101 5.68 1.54 6.39
CA VAL A 101 5.43 2.49 7.49
C VAL A 101 4.67 3.70 6.95
N GLN A 102 3.56 4.07 7.61
CA GLN A 102 2.81 5.26 7.22
C GLN A 102 2.06 5.94 8.39
N PRO A 103 1.76 7.25 8.26
CA PRO A 103 2.21 8.15 7.19
C PRO A 103 3.63 8.66 7.47
N VAL A 104 4.51 8.61 6.49
CA VAL A 104 5.87 9.16 6.60
C VAL A 104 6.22 9.88 5.30
N TRP A 105 6.77 11.10 5.40
CA TRP A 105 7.17 11.94 4.26
C TRP A 105 8.48 12.71 4.48
N GLU A 106 8.96 12.84 5.73
CA GLU A 106 10.22 13.51 6.02
C GLU A 106 11.40 12.63 5.65
N LYS A 107 12.36 13.18 4.89
CA LYS A 107 13.54 12.47 4.39
C LYS A 107 14.37 11.83 5.49
N GLU A 108 14.57 12.53 6.60
CA GLU A 108 15.34 12.06 7.74
C GLU A 108 14.70 10.84 8.41
N THR A 109 13.37 10.87 8.53
CA THR A 109 12.59 9.74 9.06
C THR A 109 12.67 8.54 8.12
N ILE A 110 12.49 8.77 6.79
CA ILE A 110 12.59 7.71 5.78
C ILE A 110 13.99 7.10 5.77
N ALA A 111 15.05 7.92 5.78
CA ALA A 111 16.43 7.44 5.83
C ALA A 111 16.69 6.57 7.07
N THR A 112 16.15 6.97 8.22
CA THR A 112 16.27 6.20 9.46
C THR A 112 15.56 4.86 9.38
N LEU A 113 14.32 4.83 8.84
CA LEU A 113 13.58 3.59 8.63
C LEU A 113 14.33 2.62 7.70
N VAL A 114 14.86 3.13 6.57
CA VAL A 114 15.64 2.31 5.62
C VAL A 114 16.90 1.75 6.25
N LYS A 115 17.56 2.52 7.12
CA LYS A 115 18.78 2.11 7.78
C LYS A 115 18.55 1.09 8.91
N GLU A 116 17.51 1.30 9.72
CA GLU A 116 17.33 0.59 11.00
C GLU A 116 16.37 -0.62 10.88
N ILE A 117 15.57 -0.71 9.81
CA ILE A 117 14.73 -1.87 9.55
C ILE A 117 15.46 -2.81 8.57
N ASN A 118 15.70 -4.05 8.99
CA ASN A 118 16.38 -5.06 8.19
C ASN A 118 15.44 -5.70 7.13
N ALA A 119 14.80 -4.86 6.32
CA ALA A 119 13.89 -5.29 5.24
C ALA A 119 13.77 -4.21 4.17
N PRO A 120 13.37 -4.55 2.93
CA PRO A 120 12.93 -3.57 1.95
C PRO A 120 11.83 -2.67 2.52
N ILE A 121 11.93 -1.34 2.30
CA ILE A 121 10.95 -0.37 2.79
C ILE A 121 10.05 0.09 1.67
N ASN A 122 8.75 0.11 1.94
CA ASN A 122 7.72 0.73 1.11
C ASN A 122 7.31 2.09 1.68
N ILE A 123 7.24 3.12 0.84
CA ILE A 123 6.75 4.45 1.19
C ILE A 123 5.47 4.77 0.39
N LEU A 124 4.53 5.45 1.03
CA LEU A 124 3.31 5.94 0.39
C LEU A 124 3.54 7.33 -0.21
N ALA A 125 3.67 7.41 -1.52
CA ALA A 125 3.71 8.68 -2.26
C ALA A 125 2.28 9.12 -2.61
N ASN A 126 1.55 9.66 -1.63
CA ASN A 126 0.19 10.13 -1.82
C ASN A 126 0.03 11.53 -1.22
N PRO A 127 0.00 12.60 -2.04
CA PRO A 127 -0.07 13.97 -1.57
C PRO A 127 -1.39 14.33 -0.85
N THR A 128 -2.37 13.43 -0.87
CA THR A 128 -3.67 13.65 -0.20
C THR A 128 -3.72 13.11 1.23
N ILE A 129 -2.66 12.45 1.70
CA ILE A 129 -2.57 11.86 3.04
C ILE A 129 -1.48 12.59 3.81
N GLY A 130 -1.87 13.30 4.87
CA GLY A 130 -0.98 14.06 5.72
C GLY A 130 -0.72 15.49 5.26
N ALA A 131 0.04 16.23 6.05
CA ALA A 131 0.36 17.65 5.82
C ALA A 131 1.69 17.84 5.05
N GLY A 132 2.39 16.77 4.70
CA GLY A 132 3.69 16.79 4.06
C GLY A 132 3.67 16.39 2.57
N VAL A 133 4.72 16.75 1.87
CA VAL A 133 4.96 16.34 0.49
C VAL A 133 5.98 15.21 0.49
N THR A 134 5.56 14.05 0.00
CA THR A 134 6.47 12.91 -0.19
C THR A 134 7.60 13.28 -1.15
N PRO A 135 8.86 12.91 -0.87
CA PRO A 135 9.97 13.12 -1.80
C PRO A 135 9.69 12.50 -3.18
N SER A 136 10.35 13.03 -4.20
CA SER A 136 10.29 12.50 -5.56
C SER A 136 10.82 11.05 -5.62
N ILE A 137 10.50 10.33 -6.70
CA ILE A 137 10.96 8.94 -6.88
C ILE A 137 12.49 8.84 -6.86
N SER A 138 13.21 9.81 -7.48
CA SER A 138 14.67 9.82 -7.44
C SER A 138 15.21 10.02 -6.02
N GLU A 139 14.65 10.96 -5.27
CA GLU A 139 15.04 11.17 -3.86
C GLU A 139 14.75 9.95 -2.97
N LEU A 140 13.60 9.27 -3.18
CA LEU A 140 13.29 8.04 -2.47
C LEU A 140 14.26 6.91 -2.83
N GLN A 141 14.68 6.82 -4.10
CA GLN A 141 15.70 5.88 -4.56
C GLN A 141 17.05 6.16 -3.90
N ASP A 142 17.48 7.43 -3.84
CA ASP A 142 18.74 7.84 -3.20
C ASP A 142 18.73 7.53 -1.69
N LEU A 143 17.56 7.58 -1.05
CA LEU A 143 17.37 7.17 0.35
C LEU A 143 17.36 5.64 0.54
N GLY A 144 17.34 4.84 -0.54
CA GLY A 144 17.31 3.38 -0.47
C GLY A 144 15.92 2.76 -0.32
N VAL A 145 14.85 3.51 -0.62
CA VAL A 145 13.48 2.99 -0.62
C VAL A 145 13.32 1.97 -1.75
N ALA A 146 12.84 0.79 -1.42
CA ALA A 146 12.71 -0.32 -2.36
C ALA A 146 11.37 -0.33 -3.12
N ARG A 147 10.32 0.24 -2.54
CA ARG A 147 8.97 0.25 -3.11
C ARG A 147 8.25 1.56 -2.84
N VAL A 148 7.49 2.03 -3.83
CA VAL A 148 6.62 3.20 -3.69
C VAL A 148 5.20 2.82 -4.03
N SER A 149 4.26 3.15 -3.15
CA SER A 149 2.83 2.95 -3.35
C SER A 149 2.12 4.29 -3.55
N LEU A 150 1.16 4.36 -4.45
CA LEU A 150 0.34 5.55 -4.66
C LEU A 150 -0.98 5.51 -3.85
N GLY A 151 -1.30 4.35 -3.27
CA GLY A 151 -2.53 4.14 -2.51
C GLY A 151 -3.78 4.53 -3.30
N SER A 152 -4.64 5.33 -2.69
CA SER A 152 -5.85 5.85 -3.32
C SER A 152 -5.63 7.07 -4.23
N GLY A 153 -4.39 7.49 -4.47
CA GLY A 153 -4.07 8.72 -5.21
C GLY A 153 -4.66 8.76 -6.61
N LEU A 154 -4.45 7.72 -7.42
CA LEU A 154 -4.99 7.65 -8.78
C LEU A 154 -6.52 7.62 -8.79
N MET A 155 -7.14 6.84 -7.90
CA MET A 155 -8.62 6.81 -7.77
C MET A 155 -9.15 8.20 -7.42
N LYS A 156 -8.56 8.89 -6.44
CA LYS A 156 -8.98 10.24 -6.04
C LYS A 156 -8.81 11.25 -7.17
N ALA A 157 -7.71 11.17 -7.92
CA ALA A 157 -7.47 12.02 -9.08
C ALA A 157 -8.54 11.79 -10.17
N THR A 158 -8.88 10.54 -10.47
CA THR A 158 -9.93 10.17 -11.42
C THR A 158 -11.29 10.69 -10.97
N LEU A 159 -11.67 10.47 -9.70
CA LEU A 159 -12.94 10.97 -9.15
C LEU A 159 -13.01 12.51 -9.16
N ALA A 160 -11.90 13.20 -8.90
CA ALA A 160 -11.83 14.66 -8.97
C ALA A 160 -12.05 15.16 -10.40
N LEU A 161 -11.50 14.46 -11.41
CA LEU A 161 -11.75 14.79 -12.81
C LEU A 161 -13.22 14.57 -13.18
N ILE A 162 -13.80 13.43 -12.83
CA ILE A 162 -15.23 13.14 -13.06
C ILE A 162 -16.11 14.23 -12.45
N LYS A 163 -15.82 14.64 -11.20
CA LYS A 163 -16.55 15.73 -10.53
C LYS A 163 -16.42 17.06 -11.27
N LYS A 164 -15.21 17.42 -11.74
CA LYS A 164 -14.99 18.66 -12.52
C LYS A 164 -15.82 18.68 -13.81
N VAL A 165 -15.82 17.57 -14.54
CA VAL A 165 -16.62 17.44 -15.78
C VAL A 165 -18.12 17.53 -15.49
N ALA A 166 -18.61 16.84 -14.46
CA ALA A 166 -20.03 16.88 -14.09
C ALA A 166 -20.48 18.29 -13.68
N ASN A 167 -19.65 19.01 -12.93
CA ASN A 167 -19.92 20.40 -12.54
C ASN A 167 -19.96 21.32 -13.77
N GLU A 168 -19.00 21.21 -14.69
CA GLU A 168 -19.00 22.01 -15.93
C GLU A 168 -20.26 21.79 -16.76
N LEU A 169 -20.66 20.52 -16.91
CA LEU A 169 -21.90 20.17 -17.64
C LEU A 169 -23.15 20.76 -16.97
N SER A 170 -23.25 20.65 -15.63
CA SER A 170 -24.44 21.09 -14.91
C SER A 170 -24.55 22.60 -14.77
N GLU A 171 -23.41 23.29 -14.61
CA GLU A 171 -23.37 24.73 -14.34
C GLU A 171 -23.28 25.59 -15.62
N LYS A 172 -22.56 25.09 -16.65
CA LYS A 172 -22.24 25.86 -17.85
C LYS A 172 -22.82 25.25 -19.15
N GLY A 173 -23.24 23.99 -19.12
CA GLY A 173 -23.70 23.29 -20.31
C GLY A 173 -22.57 23.06 -21.34
N THR A 174 -21.31 23.12 -20.91
CA THR A 174 -20.12 22.90 -21.76
C THR A 174 -19.34 21.68 -21.33
N TYR A 175 -18.40 21.24 -22.14
CA TYR A 175 -17.60 20.01 -21.92
C TYR A 175 -16.12 20.22 -22.30
N ASN A 176 -15.60 21.43 -22.09
CA ASN A 176 -14.23 21.79 -22.44
C ASN A 176 -13.18 20.95 -21.69
N ILE A 177 -13.46 20.62 -20.43
CA ILE A 177 -12.56 19.76 -19.62
C ILE A 177 -12.39 18.39 -20.29
N LEU A 178 -13.44 17.82 -20.87
CA LEU A 178 -13.32 16.56 -21.63
C LEU A 178 -12.41 16.70 -22.83
N LEU A 179 -12.52 17.80 -23.60
CA LEU A 179 -11.68 18.03 -24.79
C LEU A 179 -10.19 18.07 -24.43
N ASP A 180 -9.85 18.65 -23.27
CA ASP A 180 -8.47 18.80 -22.82
C ASP A 180 -7.89 17.52 -22.20
N THR A 181 -8.75 16.59 -21.76
CA THR A 181 -8.33 15.42 -20.97
C THR A 181 -8.57 14.07 -21.64
N LEU A 182 -9.22 14.03 -22.82
CA LEU A 182 -9.49 12.80 -23.54
C LEU A 182 -8.20 12.12 -24.02
N THR A 183 -8.04 10.87 -23.65
CA THR A 183 -7.03 10.01 -24.28
C THR A 183 -7.49 9.65 -25.70
N PRO A 184 -6.65 9.81 -26.73
CA PRO A 184 -6.99 9.39 -28.10
C PRO A 184 -7.45 7.92 -28.16
N LEU A 185 -8.49 7.65 -28.94
CA LEU A 185 -9.05 6.30 -29.10
C LEU A 185 -8.02 5.19 -29.42
N PRO A 186 -7.00 5.43 -30.28
CA PRO A 186 -5.96 4.42 -30.53
C PRO A 186 -5.22 3.99 -29.26
N ASP A 187 -4.89 4.93 -28.37
CA ASP A 187 -4.18 4.64 -27.14
C ASP A 187 -5.07 3.94 -26.12
N ALA A 188 -6.35 4.33 -26.01
CA ALA A 188 -7.32 3.65 -25.18
C ALA A 188 -7.57 2.20 -25.67
N ALA A 189 -7.67 1.99 -26.98
CA ALA A 189 -7.82 0.67 -27.59
C ALA A 189 -6.56 -0.21 -27.38
N LEU A 190 -5.36 0.40 -27.43
CA LEU A 190 -4.10 -0.29 -27.16
C LEU A 190 -4.03 -0.76 -25.70
N ALA A 191 -4.38 0.10 -24.75
CA ALA A 191 -4.44 -0.25 -23.34
C ALA A 191 -5.41 -1.41 -23.07
N TYR A 192 -6.58 -1.41 -23.73
CA TYR A 192 -7.54 -2.52 -23.64
C TYR A 192 -6.99 -3.83 -24.21
N LYS A 193 -6.30 -3.79 -25.37
CA LYS A 193 -5.67 -4.97 -26.00
C LYS A 193 -4.53 -5.54 -25.16
N MET A 194 -3.78 -4.71 -24.45
CA MET A 194 -2.73 -5.15 -23.54
C MET A 194 -3.30 -5.94 -22.35
N THR A 195 -4.43 -5.49 -21.79
CA THR A 195 -5.11 -6.18 -20.69
C THR A 195 -5.75 -7.51 -21.10
N THR A 196 -6.19 -7.66 -22.34
CA THR A 196 -6.72 -8.93 -22.85
C THR A 196 -5.63 -9.96 -23.13
N ARG A 197 -4.46 -9.54 -23.61
CA ARG A 197 -3.31 -10.45 -23.83
C ARG A 197 -2.76 -11.09 -22.55
N MET A 198 -2.91 -10.43 -21.39
CA MET A 198 -2.52 -11.01 -20.09
C MET A 198 -3.46 -12.15 -19.63
N LYS A 199 -4.66 -12.28 -20.19
CA LYS A 199 -5.60 -13.36 -19.89
C LYS A 199 -5.35 -14.64 -20.71
N ASP A 200 -4.64 -14.52 -21.83
CA ASP A 200 -4.38 -15.60 -22.77
C ASP A 200 -2.95 -16.15 -22.67
N SER A 201 -2.18 -15.70 -21.68
CA SER A 201 -0.86 -16.27 -21.38
C SER A 201 -1.01 -17.47 -20.44
N PRO A 202 -0.45 -18.64 -20.78
CA PRO A 202 -0.58 -19.90 -20.03
C PRO A 202 0.03 -19.82 -18.63
#